data_bc70ab6b8257e0f591549ddd00bf2663
#
_entry.id   bc70ab6b8257e0f591549ddd00bf2663
#
_cell.length_a   1.000
_cell.length_b   1.000
_cell.length_c   1.000
_cell.angle_alpha   90.00
_cell.angle_beta   90.00
_cell.angle_gamma   90.00
#
_symmetry.space_group_name_H-M   'P 1'
#
loop_
_entity.id
_entity.type
_entity.pdbx_description
1 polymer ?
#
loop_
_entity_poly.entity_id
_entity_poly.type
_entity_poly.pdbx_seq_one_letter_code
_entity_poly.pdbx_strand_id
1 'polypeptide(L)'
;MLFRSKELPDFVLNKPAYRKAEVLVAGDNFGCGSSREHAPWALLDFGIRCVISTSFADIFYNNCFKNGILPIVVSPDDLKKLMDDAERGSNATLTIDLPKQEIRGPDGGVVKFNIDAHRKHCLLNGLDDIGLTLEKVSSIDAYEKKAAASHSWL
;
A
#
# COMPACT_ATOMS: atom_id res chain seq x y z
N MET A 1 -14.03 5.59 -8.56
CA MET A 1 -14.32 6.18 -9.88
C MET A 1 -15.82 6.31 -10.06
N LEU A 2 -16.24 7.46 -10.24
CA LEU A 2 -17.44 8.02 -9.88
C LEU A 2 -18.38 8.58 -10.87
N PHE A 3 -18.27 8.16 -12.08
CA PHE A 3 -19.04 8.71 -13.14
C PHE A 3 -20.39 8.06 -13.23
N ARG A 4 -21.37 8.21 -12.53
CA ARG A 4 -22.73 7.70 -12.74
C ARG A 4 -23.09 6.42 -12.01
N SER A 5 -22.26 5.93 -11.11
CA SER A 5 -22.65 4.75 -10.35
C SER A 5 -23.53 5.17 -9.19
N LYS A 6 -24.70 4.57 -9.12
CA LYS A 6 -25.45 4.58 -7.87
C LYS A 6 -24.66 3.81 -6.82
N GLU A 7 -24.60 4.33 -5.60
CA GLU A 7 -24.04 3.60 -4.48
C GLU A 7 -24.80 2.27 -4.34
N LEU A 8 -24.05 1.16 -4.27
CA LEU A 8 -24.60 -0.17 -4.06
C LEU A 8 -24.61 -0.45 -2.55
N PRO A 9 -25.78 -0.42 -1.86
CA PRO A 9 -25.83 -0.55 -0.40
C PRO A 9 -25.23 -1.87 0.11
N ASP A 10 -25.32 -2.94 -0.70
CA ASP A 10 -24.83 -4.26 -0.33
C ASP A 10 -23.31 -4.45 -0.56
N PHE A 11 -22.68 -3.51 -1.25
CA PHE A 11 -21.23 -3.57 -1.44
C PHE A 11 -20.50 -3.42 -0.09
N VAL A 12 -19.53 -4.29 0.17
CA VAL A 12 -18.90 -4.44 1.49
C VAL A 12 -18.38 -3.11 2.05
N LEU A 13 -17.72 -2.28 1.25
CA LEU A 13 -17.17 -1.00 1.68
C LEU A 13 -18.25 0.09 1.94
N ASN A 14 -19.49 -0.13 1.49
CA ASN A 14 -20.60 0.77 1.75
C ASN A 14 -21.35 0.43 3.05
N LYS A 15 -21.09 -0.75 3.62
CA LYS A 15 -21.67 -1.14 4.91
C LYS A 15 -21.10 -0.29 6.05
N PRO A 16 -21.90 0.16 7.01
CA PRO A 16 -21.46 1.05 8.10
C PRO A 16 -20.22 0.55 8.85
N ALA A 17 -20.10 -0.77 9.06
CA ALA A 17 -18.98 -1.39 9.76
C ALA A 17 -17.63 -1.21 9.03
N TYR A 18 -17.65 -1.04 7.70
CA TYR A 18 -16.45 -1.02 6.86
C TYR A 18 -16.16 0.31 6.18
N ARG A 19 -17.05 1.32 6.35
CA ARG A 19 -16.86 2.64 5.73
C ARG A 19 -15.59 3.39 6.15
N LYS A 20 -14.97 2.98 7.25
CA LYS A 20 -13.71 3.54 7.75
C LYS A 20 -12.60 2.49 7.75
N ALA A 21 -12.71 1.48 6.92
CA ALA A 21 -11.68 0.46 6.82
C ALA A 21 -10.38 1.05 6.28
N GLU A 22 -9.26 0.76 6.95
CA GLU A 22 -7.91 1.13 6.53
C GLU A 22 -7.17 -0.07 5.92
N VAL A 23 -7.65 -1.29 6.18
CA VAL A 23 -7.08 -2.53 5.66
C VAL A 23 -8.11 -3.24 4.79
N LEU A 24 -7.71 -3.59 3.58
CA LEU A 24 -8.51 -4.38 2.65
C LEU A 24 -7.91 -5.79 2.50
N VAL A 25 -8.69 -6.82 2.83
CA VAL A 25 -8.33 -8.21 2.56
C VAL A 25 -9.04 -8.63 1.26
N ALA A 26 -8.27 -9.04 0.27
CA ALA A 26 -8.78 -9.27 -1.08
C ALA A 26 -8.34 -10.64 -1.63
N GLY A 27 -9.09 -11.14 -2.61
CA GLY A 27 -8.77 -12.37 -3.31
C GLY A 27 -7.52 -12.26 -4.20
N ASP A 28 -7.23 -13.37 -4.86
CA ASP A 28 -6.06 -13.55 -5.71
C ASP A 28 -5.98 -12.54 -6.89
N ASN A 29 -4.76 -12.27 -7.35
CA ASN A 29 -4.47 -11.40 -8.49
C ASN A 29 -5.14 -10.02 -8.37
N PHE A 30 -5.09 -9.42 -7.17
CA PHE A 30 -5.76 -8.15 -6.91
C PHE A 30 -5.14 -7.00 -7.74
N GLY A 31 -6.00 -6.15 -8.27
CA GLY A 31 -5.58 -5.01 -9.11
C GLY A 31 -5.39 -5.33 -10.59
N CYS A 32 -5.72 -6.55 -11.06
CA CYS A 32 -5.52 -7.00 -12.45
C CYS A 32 -6.35 -6.23 -13.49
N GLY A 33 -7.38 -5.51 -13.07
CA GLY A 33 -8.28 -4.78 -13.98
C GLY A 33 -7.76 -3.43 -14.46
N SER A 34 -6.63 -2.93 -13.95
CA SER A 34 -6.15 -1.58 -14.26
C SER A 34 -4.63 -1.47 -14.28
N SER A 35 -4.10 -0.93 -15.38
CA SER A 35 -2.71 -0.51 -15.49
C SER A 35 -2.48 0.96 -15.08
N ARG A 36 -3.52 1.64 -14.59
CA ARG A 36 -3.45 3.06 -14.24
C ARG A 36 -3.26 3.26 -12.75
N GLU A 37 -2.54 4.30 -12.40
CA GLU A 37 -2.29 4.71 -11.02
C GLU A 37 -3.56 5.18 -10.27
N HIS A 38 -4.62 5.50 -11.00
CA HIS A 38 -5.93 5.83 -10.43
C HIS A 38 -6.53 4.71 -9.56
N ALA A 39 -6.14 3.44 -9.78
CA ALA A 39 -6.64 2.34 -8.97
C ALA A 39 -6.19 2.44 -7.49
N PRO A 40 -4.88 2.57 -7.17
CA PRO A 40 -4.47 2.85 -5.80
C PRO A 40 -4.96 4.20 -5.27
N TRP A 41 -5.06 5.25 -6.10
CA TRP A 41 -5.63 6.53 -5.66
C TRP A 41 -7.07 6.37 -5.15
N ALA A 42 -7.89 5.60 -5.83
CA ALA A 42 -9.26 5.35 -5.38
C ALA A 42 -9.32 4.64 -4.02
N LEU A 43 -8.37 3.75 -3.73
CA LEU A 43 -8.25 3.11 -2.42
C LEU A 43 -7.79 4.10 -1.34
N LEU A 44 -6.80 4.94 -1.66
CA LEU A 44 -6.32 5.99 -0.76
C LEU A 44 -7.41 6.99 -0.41
N ASP A 45 -8.15 7.46 -1.40
CA ASP A 45 -9.26 8.40 -1.21
C ASP A 45 -10.37 7.81 -0.33
N PHE A 46 -10.58 6.50 -0.43
CA PHE A 46 -11.49 5.80 0.48
C PHE A 46 -10.95 5.73 1.91
N GLY A 47 -9.64 5.72 2.10
CA GLY A 47 -8.96 5.59 3.39
C GLY A 47 -8.12 4.33 3.55
N ILE A 48 -8.09 3.44 2.55
CA ILE A 48 -7.29 2.21 2.60
C ILE A 48 -5.81 2.55 2.57
N ARG A 49 -5.05 1.97 3.50
CA ARG A 49 -3.60 2.13 3.65
C ARG A 49 -2.84 0.82 3.47
N CYS A 50 -3.53 -0.31 3.60
CA CYS A 50 -2.95 -1.64 3.43
C CYS A 50 -3.90 -2.54 2.64
N VAL A 51 -3.35 -3.32 1.72
CA VAL A 51 -4.09 -4.36 0.98
C VAL A 51 -3.38 -5.69 1.17
N ILE A 52 -4.14 -6.71 1.58
CA ILE A 52 -3.62 -8.07 1.82
C ILE A 52 -4.23 -9.01 0.80
N SER A 53 -3.41 -9.78 0.10
CA SER A 53 -3.84 -10.73 -0.94
C SER A 53 -2.85 -11.89 -1.05
N THR A 54 -3.21 -12.94 -1.76
CA THR A 54 -2.28 -14.01 -2.14
C THR A 54 -1.38 -13.61 -3.30
N SER A 55 -1.85 -12.73 -4.19
CA SER A 55 -1.05 -12.16 -5.28
C SER A 55 -1.64 -10.83 -5.78
N PHE A 56 -0.83 -10.07 -6.50
CA PHE A 56 -1.19 -8.78 -7.08
C PHE A 56 -0.80 -8.71 -8.55
N ALA A 57 -1.52 -7.92 -9.32
CA ALA A 57 -1.04 -7.49 -10.63
C ALA A 57 0.18 -6.56 -10.48
N ASP A 58 1.23 -6.79 -11.27
CA ASP A 58 2.54 -6.13 -11.12
C ASP A 58 2.47 -4.61 -11.14
N ILE A 59 1.71 -4.03 -12.07
CA ILE A 59 1.57 -2.58 -12.19
C ILE A 59 0.87 -2.02 -10.95
N PHE A 60 -0.21 -2.64 -10.49
CA PHE A 60 -0.92 -2.23 -9.29
C PHE A 60 -0.02 -2.31 -8.05
N TYR A 61 0.70 -3.41 -7.88
CA TYR A 61 1.63 -3.63 -6.77
C TYR A 61 2.69 -2.53 -6.67
N ASN A 62 3.31 -2.19 -7.80
CA ASN A 62 4.32 -1.13 -7.85
C ASN A 62 3.72 0.26 -7.59
N ASN A 63 2.55 0.54 -8.13
CA ASN A 63 1.85 1.80 -7.91
C ASN A 63 1.39 1.99 -6.46
N CYS A 64 1.07 0.91 -5.73
CA CYS A 64 0.75 0.97 -4.31
C CYS A 64 1.90 1.61 -3.52
N PHE A 65 3.13 1.14 -3.70
CA PHE A 65 4.31 1.68 -2.99
C PHE A 65 4.56 3.15 -3.29
N LYS A 66 4.40 3.57 -4.55
CA LYS A 66 4.56 4.97 -4.96
C LYS A 66 3.55 5.90 -4.29
N ASN A 67 2.40 5.36 -3.92
CA ASN A 67 1.31 6.10 -3.30
C ASN A 67 1.18 5.86 -1.79
N GLY A 68 2.14 5.19 -1.15
CA GLY A 68 2.14 4.96 0.29
C GLY A 68 1.11 3.93 0.77
N ILE A 69 0.62 3.07 -0.12
CA ILE A 69 -0.16 1.89 0.26
C ILE A 69 0.78 0.71 0.45
N LEU A 70 0.58 -0.07 1.51
CA LEU A 70 1.32 -1.30 1.77
C LEU A 70 0.57 -2.51 1.19
N PRO A 71 1.01 -3.09 0.05
CA PRO A 71 0.49 -4.36 -0.43
C PRO A 71 1.24 -5.51 0.26
N ILE A 72 0.52 -6.42 0.90
CA ILE A 72 1.07 -7.57 1.60
C ILE A 72 0.66 -8.86 0.89
N VAL A 73 1.65 -9.70 0.58
CA VAL A 73 1.42 -11.06 0.06
C VAL A 73 1.47 -12.04 1.21
N VAL A 74 0.43 -12.86 1.33
CA VAL A 74 0.33 -13.92 2.35
C VAL A 74 -0.01 -15.27 1.71
N SER A 75 0.15 -16.35 2.46
CA SER A 75 -0.27 -17.68 2.02
C SER A 75 -1.80 -17.77 1.87
N PRO A 76 -2.33 -18.67 1.01
CA PRO A 76 -3.77 -18.87 0.90
C PRO A 76 -4.44 -19.24 2.24
N ASP A 77 -3.75 -20.03 3.08
CA ASP A 77 -4.27 -20.45 4.39
C ASP A 77 -4.35 -19.26 5.35
N ASP A 78 -3.36 -18.37 5.35
CA ASP A 78 -3.37 -17.16 6.16
C ASP A 78 -4.38 -16.16 5.64
N LEU A 79 -4.51 -16.01 4.31
CA LEU A 79 -5.53 -15.15 3.73
C LEU A 79 -6.93 -15.58 4.17
N LYS A 80 -7.23 -16.89 4.17
CA LYS A 80 -8.52 -17.41 4.62
C LYS A 80 -8.81 -17.02 6.06
N LYS A 81 -7.85 -17.18 6.98
CA LYS A 81 -7.99 -16.76 8.38
C LYS A 81 -8.29 -15.27 8.50
N LEU A 82 -7.55 -14.43 7.73
CA LEU A 82 -7.76 -12.99 7.75
C LEU A 82 -9.10 -12.57 7.14
N MET A 83 -9.62 -13.31 6.16
CA MET A 83 -10.96 -13.10 5.62
C MET A 83 -12.04 -13.46 6.65
N ASP A 84 -11.90 -14.61 7.32
CA ASP A 84 -12.82 -15.02 8.39
C ASP A 84 -12.83 -13.98 9.54
N ASP A 85 -11.67 -13.41 9.87
CA ASP A 85 -11.57 -12.31 10.83
C ASP A 85 -12.24 -11.02 10.32
N ALA A 86 -12.10 -10.68 9.04
CA ALA A 86 -12.70 -9.50 8.45
C ALA A 86 -14.24 -9.55 8.44
N GLU A 87 -14.86 -10.75 8.42
CA GLU A 87 -16.30 -10.92 8.45
C GLU A 87 -16.92 -10.62 9.82
N ARG A 88 -16.12 -10.43 10.87
CA ARG A 88 -16.59 -10.12 12.24
C ARG A 88 -17.18 -8.70 12.38
N GLY A 89 -17.29 -7.96 11.29
CA GLY A 89 -17.90 -6.63 11.27
C GLY A 89 -17.12 -5.61 12.10
N SER A 90 -17.76 -4.92 13.03
CA SER A 90 -17.12 -3.89 13.87
C SER A 90 -15.98 -4.42 14.77
N ASN A 91 -15.87 -5.72 14.97
CA ASN A 91 -14.82 -6.37 15.75
C ASN A 91 -13.64 -6.84 14.87
N ALA A 92 -13.72 -6.63 13.57
CA ALA A 92 -12.67 -6.97 12.61
C ALA A 92 -11.50 -5.97 12.71
N THR A 93 -10.63 -6.17 13.69
CA THR A 93 -9.47 -5.30 13.93
C THR A 93 -8.20 -6.05 13.57
N LEU A 94 -7.39 -5.48 12.67
CA LEU A 94 -6.06 -5.99 12.35
C LEU A 94 -5.02 -4.93 12.74
N THR A 95 -3.92 -5.39 13.32
CA THR A 95 -2.75 -4.53 13.58
C THR A 95 -1.63 -4.92 12.62
N ILE A 96 -1.19 -3.96 11.82
CA ILE A 96 -0.07 -4.14 10.88
C ILE A 96 1.17 -3.50 11.47
N ASP A 97 2.18 -4.32 11.79
CA ASP A 97 3.48 -3.86 12.30
C ASP A 97 4.52 -4.00 11.17
N LEU A 98 4.70 -2.93 10.39
CA LEU A 98 5.65 -2.92 9.29
C LEU A 98 7.11 -3.09 9.74
N PRO A 99 7.60 -2.47 10.82
CA PRO A 99 8.92 -2.74 11.37
C PRO A 99 9.17 -4.22 11.66
N LYS A 100 8.22 -4.92 12.28
CA LYS A 100 8.34 -6.35 12.61
C LYS A 100 7.89 -7.26 11.48
N GLN A 101 7.22 -6.72 10.46
CA GLN A 101 6.63 -7.46 9.35
C GLN A 101 5.61 -8.52 9.85
N GLU A 102 4.70 -8.08 10.71
CA GLU A 102 3.68 -8.90 11.34
C GLU A 102 2.29 -8.30 11.16
N ILE A 103 1.32 -9.18 10.91
CA ILE A 103 -0.11 -8.89 10.97
C ILE A 103 -0.64 -9.60 12.22
N ARG A 104 -1.34 -8.88 13.08
CA ARG A 104 -1.98 -9.46 14.27
C ARG A 104 -3.49 -9.37 14.13
N GLY A 105 -4.13 -10.52 14.21
CA GLY A 105 -5.57 -10.64 14.23
C GLY A 105 -6.18 -10.29 15.59
N PRO A 106 -7.52 -10.20 15.66
CA PRO A 106 -8.24 -9.85 16.89
C PRO A 106 -8.06 -10.89 18.01
N ASP A 107 -7.80 -12.13 17.66
CA ASP A 107 -7.61 -13.24 18.63
C ASP A 107 -6.13 -13.45 18.99
N GLY A 108 -5.23 -12.52 18.63
CA GLY A 108 -3.81 -12.59 18.93
C GLY A 108 -3.00 -13.49 17.98
N GLY A 109 -3.62 -14.03 16.94
CA GLY A 109 -2.92 -14.73 15.87
C GLY A 109 -1.93 -13.81 15.16
N VAL A 110 -0.74 -14.33 14.80
CA VAL A 110 0.31 -13.56 14.12
C VAL A 110 0.61 -14.20 12.78
N VAL A 111 0.50 -13.42 11.71
CA VAL A 111 0.92 -13.77 10.36
C VAL A 111 2.14 -12.93 10.00
N LYS A 112 3.24 -13.57 9.59
CA LYS A 112 4.44 -12.87 9.12
C LYS A 112 4.38 -12.67 7.63
N PHE A 113 4.91 -11.53 7.17
CA PHE A 113 5.04 -11.24 5.75
C PHE A 113 6.43 -10.72 5.40
N ASN A 114 6.80 -10.84 4.13
CA ASN A 114 8.04 -10.32 3.61
C ASN A 114 7.81 -9.07 2.76
N ILE A 115 8.72 -8.12 2.89
CA ILE A 115 8.77 -6.92 2.06
C ILE A 115 10.23 -6.61 1.73
N ASP A 116 10.46 -6.11 0.53
CA ASP A 116 11.78 -5.63 0.12
C ASP A 116 12.28 -4.51 1.05
N ALA A 117 13.57 -4.56 1.42
CA ALA A 117 14.15 -3.65 2.40
C ALA A 117 14.10 -2.18 1.95
N HIS A 118 14.29 -1.90 0.66
CA HIS A 118 14.20 -0.55 0.11
C HIS A 118 12.75 -0.02 0.17
N ARG A 119 11.77 -0.84 -0.23
CA ARG A 119 10.33 -0.49 -0.15
C ARG A 119 9.89 -0.25 1.29
N LYS A 120 10.36 -1.07 2.21
CA LYS A 120 10.12 -0.89 3.65
C LYS A 120 10.67 0.45 4.14
N HIS A 121 11.91 0.79 3.76
CA HIS A 121 12.54 2.06 4.09
C HIS A 121 11.72 3.25 3.57
N CYS A 122 11.31 3.21 2.30
CA CYS A 122 10.48 4.26 1.71
C CYS A 122 9.15 4.46 2.45
N LEU A 123 8.43 3.37 2.73
CA LEU A 123 7.15 3.45 3.46
C LEU A 123 7.30 3.97 4.89
N LEU A 124 8.34 3.54 5.62
CA LEU A 124 8.57 3.96 7.00
C LEU A 124 8.96 5.44 7.11
N ASN A 125 9.63 5.99 6.09
CA ASN A 125 10.11 7.36 6.08
C ASN A 125 9.26 8.29 5.20
N GLY A 126 8.21 7.79 4.56
CA GLY A 126 7.34 8.57 3.67
C GLY A 126 8.09 9.10 2.44
N LEU A 127 9.04 8.32 1.91
CA LEU A 127 9.89 8.72 0.78
C LEU A 127 9.21 8.33 -0.54
N ASP A 128 9.03 9.32 -1.39
CA ASP A 128 8.75 9.17 -2.81
C ASP A 128 10.03 9.28 -3.66
N ASP A 129 9.92 9.28 -4.98
CA ASP A 129 11.05 9.40 -5.90
C ASP A 129 11.82 10.72 -5.69
N ILE A 130 11.13 11.79 -5.29
CA ILE A 130 11.75 13.10 -4.99
C ILE A 130 12.47 13.02 -3.65
N GLY A 131 11.83 12.48 -2.62
CA GLY A 131 12.42 12.31 -1.29
C GLY A 131 13.71 11.48 -1.33
N LEU A 132 13.72 10.39 -2.10
CA LEU A 132 14.92 9.57 -2.34
C LEU A 132 16.04 10.36 -3.02
N THR A 133 15.71 11.25 -3.95
CA THR A 133 16.68 12.14 -4.59
C THR A 133 17.24 13.14 -3.59
N LEU A 134 16.38 13.72 -2.74
CA LEU A 134 16.77 14.67 -1.72
C LEU A 134 17.69 14.08 -0.62
N GLU A 135 17.64 12.79 -0.38
CA GLU A 135 18.63 12.11 0.49
C GLU A 135 20.06 12.26 -0.03
N LYS A 136 20.25 12.55 -1.33
CA LYS A 136 21.55 12.70 -2.00
C LYS A 136 21.90 14.16 -2.32
N VAL A 137 21.22 15.13 -1.71
CA VAL A 137 21.39 16.56 -2.00
C VAL A 137 22.86 17.01 -1.95
N SER A 138 23.63 16.54 -0.97
CA SER A 138 25.04 16.91 -0.86
C SER A 138 25.90 16.44 -2.05
N SER A 139 25.59 15.27 -2.61
CA SER A 139 26.25 14.75 -3.80
C SER A 139 25.84 15.50 -5.06
N ILE A 140 24.56 15.90 -5.14
CA ILE A 140 24.01 16.71 -6.23
C ILE A 140 24.67 18.08 -6.23
N ASP A 141 24.71 18.77 -5.09
CA ASP A 141 25.35 20.07 -4.94
C ASP A 141 26.85 20.05 -5.32
N ALA A 142 27.55 18.98 -4.90
CA ALA A 142 28.97 18.81 -5.25
C ALA A 142 29.15 18.62 -6.76
N TYR A 143 28.28 17.87 -7.41
CA TYR A 143 28.30 17.69 -8.85
C TYR A 143 27.97 19.00 -9.59
N GLU A 144 26.95 19.72 -9.19
CA GLU A 144 26.53 20.98 -9.79
C GLU A 144 27.63 22.05 -9.70
N LYS A 145 28.28 22.19 -8.53
CA LYS A 145 29.44 23.09 -8.36
C LYS A 145 30.57 22.72 -9.32
N LYS A 146 30.87 21.44 -9.48
CA LYS A 146 31.91 20.97 -10.41
C LYS A 146 31.50 21.21 -11.86
N ALA A 147 30.25 20.95 -12.22
CA ALA A 147 29.71 21.15 -13.56
C ALA A 147 29.77 22.65 -13.94
N ALA A 148 29.29 23.54 -13.06
CA ALA A 148 29.34 25.00 -13.28
C ALA A 148 30.77 25.53 -13.46
N ALA A 149 31.74 24.95 -12.74
CA ALA A 149 33.15 25.34 -12.90
C ALA A 149 33.79 24.89 -14.22
N SER A 150 33.33 23.70 -14.74
CA SER A 150 33.89 23.13 -15.98
C SER A 150 33.12 23.49 -17.25
N HIS A 151 31.87 23.89 -17.12
CA HIS A 151 30.95 24.18 -18.22
C HIS A 151 30.22 25.52 -17.95
N SER A 152 30.97 26.61 -17.91
CA SER A 152 30.46 27.94 -17.56
C SER A 152 29.39 28.49 -18.54
N TRP A 153 29.10 27.77 -19.61
CA TRP A 153 28.06 28.12 -20.59
C TRP A 153 26.72 27.40 -20.38
N LEU A 154 26.61 26.52 -19.42
CA LEU A 154 25.36 25.89 -18.94
C LEU A 154 24.80 26.67 -17.77
#